data_38723b62f6dbc92775aae520f409c923
#
_entry.id   38723b62f6dbc92775aae520f409c923
#
_cell.length_a   1.000
_cell.length_b   1.000
_cell.length_c   1.000
_cell.angle_alpha   90.00
_cell.angle_beta   90.00
_cell.angle_gamma   90.00
#
_symmetry.space_group_name_H-M   'P 1'
#
loop_
_entity.id
_entity.type
_entity.pdbx_description
1 polymer ?
#
loop_
_entity_poly.entity_id
_entity_poly.type
_entity_poly.pdbx_seq_one_letter_code
_entity_poly.pdbx_strand_id
1 'polypeptide(L)'
;MIRPFELFVGLRYTRARKRSHFISFISLISILGITLGITALITILSVMNGFGKELRDRILGVISHVTVAETGGGLHDWRALAERIKNPHVIGRAPYIVGQGMVTRGKAVSGVMVRGILPSEEQQVSEFGSHMVEGSLDALKPGSFGIVIGSALAWKLDLSVGSQLSLLIPEGLATPVGIMPRFKRFTVVGIFRMDMYEYDSALVLMNLDDAAKLYQMQDQVSGLRLKLDDLDIAPQVAASIEQSLGPNYYARDWSREHGNFFRALKIEKTAMFVILLLIVTVAMFNVVSTLVVVVTEKRADIAILRTLGASPRSIMGIFLAHGSVVGIVGTLVGTGCGILLALNVETIVHGIEHLFSTSFIAPDVYFISELPSDLHWSDVMMVSGASLILGLLSALYPAWRAAKVQPAEALRYE
;
A
#
# COMPACT_ATOMS: atom_id res chain seq x y z
N MET A 1 20.68 -7.85 -38.02
CA MET A 1 19.41 -8.45 -38.50
C MET A 1 19.55 -9.95 -38.43
N ILE A 2 18.66 -10.64 -37.69
CA ILE A 2 18.59 -12.11 -37.62
C ILE A 2 17.97 -12.56 -38.95
N ARG A 3 18.66 -13.46 -39.68
CA ARG A 3 18.17 -13.97 -40.95
C ARG A 3 17.13 -15.09 -40.72
N PRO A 4 16.21 -15.38 -41.69
CA PRO A 4 15.21 -16.45 -41.53
C PRO A 4 15.79 -17.81 -41.15
N PHE A 5 17.01 -18.13 -41.61
CA PHE A 5 17.75 -19.35 -41.27
C PHE A 5 18.09 -19.44 -39.77
N GLU A 6 18.58 -18.35 -39.18
CA GLU A 6 19.00 -18.29 -37.78
C GLU A 6 17.80 -18.48 -36.83
N LEU A 7 16.67 -17.88 -37.20
CA LEU A 7 15.42 -18.01 -36.44
C LEU A 7 14.84 -19.43 -36.58
N PHE A 8 14.89 -20.02 -37.76
CA PHE A 8 14.41 -21.40 -38.01
C PHE A 8 15.21 -22.41 -37.20
N VAL A 9 16.54 -22.33 -37.22
CA VAL A 9 17.41 -23.27 -36.45
C VAL A 9 17.26 -23.01 -34.94
N GLY A 10 17.18 -21.75 -34.48
CA GLY A 10 16.97 -21.39 -33.06
C GLY A 10 15.67 -21.96 -32.52
N LEU A 11 14.55 -21.80 -33.26
CA LEU A 11 13.25 -22.38 -32.90
C LEU A 11 13.28 -23.94 -32.92
N ARG A 12 14.03 -24.53 -33.81
CA ARG A 12 14.17 -26.00 -33.86
C ARG A 12 14.93 -26.53 -32.64
N TYR A 13 15.87 -25.77 -32.08
CA TYR A 13 16.59 -26.17 -30.87
C TYR A 13 15.71 -26.13 -29.63
N THR A 14 14.69 -25.27 -29.57
CA THR A 14 13.69 -25.29 -28.49
C THR A 14 12.75 -26.50 -28.57
N ARG A 15 12.54 -27.09 -29.78
CA ARG A 15 11.57 -28.19 -30.04
C ARG A 15 12.29 -29.50 -30.36
N ALA A 16 13.17 -29.98 -29.47
CA ALA A 16 13.98 -31.18 -29.72
C ALA A 16 13.15 -32.44 -29.83
N ARG A 17 13.38 -33.22 -30.95
CA ARG A 17 12.70 -34.49 -31.26
C ARG A 17 13.58 -35.67 -30.82
N LYS A 18 13.04 -36.53 -29.96
CA LYS A 18 13.45 -37.93 -29.58
C LYS A 18 14.87 -38.24 -29.03
N ARG A 19 15.91 -37.44 -29.13
CA ARG A 19 17.25 -37.80 -28.63
C ARG A 19 17.90 -36.83 -27.61
N SER A 20 17.22 -35.73 -27.27
CA SER A 20 17.68 -34.77 -26.28
C SER A 20 16.57 -34.26 -25.37
N HIS A 21 15.92 -35.18 -24.65
CA HIS A 21 14.95 -34.82 -23.60
C HIS A 21 15.55 -33.83 -22.57
N PHE A 22 16.87 -33.92 -22.37
CA PHE A 22 17.60 -33.10 -21.42
C PHE A 22 17.59 -31.61 -21.80
N ILE A 23 17.85 -31.25 -23.07
CA ILE A 23 17.84 -29.82 -23.52
C ILE A 23 16.44 -29.22 -23.43
N SER A 24 15.42 -29.99 -23.84
CA SER A 24 14.02 -29.55 -23.75
C SER A 24 13.59 -29.35 -22.28
N PHE A 25 14.00 -30.26 -21.39
CA PHE A 25 13.74 -30.17 -19.95
C PHE A 25 14.41 -28.94 -19.31
N ILE A 26 15.67 -28.66 -19.64
CA ILE A 26 16.39 -27.50 -19.13
C ILE A 26 15.75 -26.19 -19.64
N SER A 27 15.37 -26.12 -20.92
CA SER A 27 14.68 -24.94 -21.46
C SER A 27 13.32 -24.74 -20.80
N LEU A 28 12.59 -25.81 -20.50
CA LEU A 28 11.33 -25.76 -19.76
C LEU A 28 11.51 -25.21 -18.33
N ILE A 29 12.53 -25.69 -17.61
CA ILE A 29 12.87 -25.19 -16.27
C ILE A 29 13.19 -23.70 -16.32
N SER A 30 13.92 -23.22 -17.33
CA SER A 30 14.23 -21.81 -17.50
C SER A 30 12.97 -20.98 -17.77
N ILE A 31 12.06 -21.44 -18.63
CA ILE A 31 10.78 -20.80 -18.89
C ILE A 31 9.94 -20.75 -17.60
N LEU A 32 9.85 -21.86 -16.87
CA LEU A 32 9.12 -21.94 -15.60
C LEU A 32 9.72 -20.98 -14.54
N GLY A 33 11.04 -20.90 -14.45
CA GLY A 33 11.72 -19.97 -13.50
C GLY A 33 11.38 -18.51 -13.80
N ILE A 34 11.42 -18.10 -15.07
CA ILE A 34 11.04 -16.74 -15.50
C ILE A 34 9.55 -16.51 -15.22
N THR A 35 8.71 -17.47 -15.63
CA THR A 35 7.25 -17.41 -15.42
C THR A 35 6.90 -17.22 -13.96
N LEU A 36 7.44 -18.05 -13.06
CA LEU A 36 7.20 -17.96 -11.62
C LEU A 36 7.68 -16.62 -11.04
N GLY A 37 8.87 -16.17 -11.45
CA GLY A 37 9.42 -14.90 -10.99
C GLY A 37 8.52 -13.71 -11.36
N ILE A 38 8.08 -13.64 -12.61
CA ILE A 38 7.22 -12.56 -13.11
C ILE A 38 5.82 -12.65 -12.49
N THR A 39 5.25 -13.86 -12.41
CA THR A 39 3.95 -14.09 -11.77
C THR A 39 3.97 -13.60 -10.32
N ALA A 40 4.97 -14.02 -9.55
CA ALA A 40 5.12 -13.59 -8.15
C ALA A 40 5.28 -12.08 -8.05
N LEU A 41 6.09 -11.46 -8.93
CA LEU A 41 6.33 -10.02 -8.92
C LEU A 41 5.05 -9.21 -9.15
N ILE A 42 4.29 -9.56 -10.21
CA ILE A 42 3.03 -8.87 -10.54
C ILE A 42 2.01 -9.05 -9.43
N THR A 43 1.86 -10.28 -8.91
CA THR A 43 0.89 -10.58 -7.85
C THR A 43 1.22 -9.83 -6.57
N ILE A 44 2.47 -9.88 -6.11
CA ILE A 44 2.88 -9.22 -4.85
C ILE A 44 2.74 -7.70 -4.98
N LEU A 45 3.15 -7.09 -6.10
CA LEU A 45 2.97 -5.65 -6.31
C LEU A 45 1.49 -5.26 -6.33
N SER A 46 0.62 -6.06 -6.96
CA SER A 46 -0.82 -5.80 -6.98
C SER A 46 -1.45 -5.90 -5.59
N VAL A 47 -1.07 -6.88 -4.78
CA VAL A 47 -1.51 -7.02 -3.39
C VAL A 47 -1.01 -5.84 -2.55
N MET A 48 0.25 -5.43 -2.70
CA MET A 48 0.79 -4.27 -1.98
C MET A 48 0.11 -2.95 -2.38
N ASN A 49 -0.24 -2.78 -3.66
CA ASN A 49 -1.03 -1.63 -4.10
C ASN A 49 -2.43 -1.65 -3.48
N GLY A 50 -3.10 -2.81 -3.50
CA GLY A 50 -4.42 -3.00 -2.89
C GLY A 50 -4.40 -2.72 -1.39
N PHE A 51 -3.43 -3.27 -0.68
CA PHE A 51 -3.23 -3.02 0.75
C PHE A 51 -2.98 -1.54 1.06
N GLY A 52 -2.11 -0.89 0.27
CA GLY A 52 -1.83 0.54 0.41
C GLY A 52 -3.06 1.41 0.15
N LYS A 53 -3.90 1.03 -0.83
CA LYS A 53 -5.16 1.71 -1.14
C LYS A 53 -6.18 1.52 -0.02
N GLU A 54 -6.41 0.29 0.43
CA GLU A 54 -7.36 -0.01 1.50
C GLU A 54 -7.01 0.70 2.81
N LEU A 55 -5.72 0.68 3.21
CA LEU A 55 -5.25 1.43 4.36
C LEU A 55 -5.45 2.93 4.18
N ARG A 56 -5.16 3.45 2.98
CA ARG A 56 -5.36 4.86 2.66
C ARG A 56 -6.83 5.24 2.80
N ASP A 57 -7.74 4.48 2.21
CA ASP A 57 -9.17 4.77 2.19
C ASP A 57 -9.75 4.71 3.62
N ARG A 58 -9.35 3.74 4.43
CA ARG A 58 -9.75 3.64 5.84
C ARG A 58 -9.20 4.79 6.69
N ILE A 59 -7.91 5.10 6.56
CA ILE A 59 -7.30 6.22 7.27
C ILE A 59 -8.04 7.53 6.93
N LEU A 60 -8.35 7.74 5.66
CA LEU A 60 -8.95 8.98 5.17
C LEU A 60 -10.45 9.12 5.46
N GLY A 61 -11.15 8.02 5.74
CA GLY A 61 -12.52 8.06 6.27
C GLY A 61 -12.62 8.66 7.67
N VAL A 62 -11.53 8.60 8.45
CA VAL A 62 -11.45 9.11 9.84
C VAL A 62 -10.78 10.47 9.92
N ILE A 63 -9.79 10.71 9.05
CA ILE A 63 -8.93 11.88 9.07
C ILE A 63 -9.49 12.96 8.15
N SER A 64 -9.31 14.21 8.56
CA SER A 64 -9.61 15.36 7.71
C SER A 64 -8.67 15.41 6.52
N HIS A 65 -9.19 15.74 5.34
CA HIS A 65 -8.37 15.88 4.14
C HIS A 65 -7.42 17.08 4.25
N VAL A 66 -7.92 18.19 4.81
CA VAL A 66 -7.12 19.37 5.16
C VAL A 66 -7.62 19.90 6.50
N THR A 67 -6.69 20.35 7.34
CA THR A 67 -6.97 21.09 8.58
C THR A 67 -6.42 22.50 8.46
N VAL A 68 -7.21 23.49 8.86
CA VAL A 68 -6.80 24.90 8.88
C VAL A 68 -6.84 25.39 10.31
N ALA A 69 -5.76 25.99 10.78
CA ALA A 69 -5.66 26.53 12.12
C ALA A 69 -4.90 27.87 12.14
N GLU A 70 -5.04 28.61 13.23
CA GLU A 70 -4.37 29.89 13.42
C GLU A 70 -3.01 29.71 14.08
N THR A 71 -2.03 30.49 13.62
CA THR A 71 -0.68 30.45 14.16
C THR A 71 -0.66 31.12 15.54
N GLY A 72 -0.35 30.37 16.60
CA GLY A 72 -0.27 30.90 17.96
C GLY A 72 -1.37 30.45 18.92
N GLY A 73 -2.28 29.59 18.49
CA GLY A 73 -3.28 28.99 19.38
C GLY A 73 -4.68 28.95 18.78
N GLY A 74 -5.70 28.89 19.62
CA GLY A 74 -7.07 28.66 19.20
C GLY A 74 -7.63 29.66 18.17
N LEU A 75 -8.35 29.12 17.22
CA LEU A 75 -9.01 29.84 16.14
C LEU A 75 -10.26 30.54 16.67
N HIS A 76 -10.28 31.86 16.55
CA HIS A 76 -11.47 32.69 16.81
C HIS A 76 -12.38 32.68 15.56
N ASP A 77 -13.66 32.83 15.73
CA ASP A 77 -14.65 32.96 14.67
C ASP A 77 -14.43 32.00 13.46
N TRP A 78 -14.48 30.71 13.75
CA TRP A 78 -14.32 29.67 12.72
C TRP A 78 -15.37 29.79 11.58
N ARG A 79 -16.54 30.39 11.85
CA ARG A 79 -17.59 30.59 10.84
C ARG A 79 -17.16 31.59 9.78
N ALA A 80 -16.61 32.73 10.19
CA ALA A 80 -16.07 33.72 9.26
C ALA A 80 -14.92 33.15 8.44
N LEU A 81 -14.06 32.31 9.07
CA LEU A 81 -12.99 31.62 8.33
C LEU A 81 -13.57 30.63 7.33
N ALA A 82 -14.58 29.84 7.69
CA ALA A 82 -15.22 28.87 6.81
C ALA A 82 -15.83 29.54 5.56
N GLU A 83 -16.40 30.74 5.69
CA GLU A 83 -16.92 31.54 4.56
C GLU A 83 -15.82 32.14 3.68
N ARG A 84 -14.66 32.46 4.25
CA ARG A 84 -13.49 32.97 3.49
C ARG A 84 -12.84 31.91 2.63
N ILE A 85 -12.92 30.64 3.01
CA ILE A 85 -12.35 29.52 2.23
C ILE A 85 -13.28 29.23 1.04
N LYS A 86 -13.01 29.87 -0.09
CA LYS A 86 -13.74 29.69 -1.35
C LYS A 86 -12.92 28.83 -2.31
N ASN A 87 -12.85 27.54 -2.05
CA ASN A 87 -12.21 26.60 -2.95
C ASN A 87 -13.25 25.62 -3.48
N PRO A 88 -13.38 25.41 -4.81
CA PRO A 88 -14.41 24.57 -5.41
C PRO A 88 -14.29 23.09 -5.01
N HIS A 89 -13.10 22.64 -4.63
CA HIS A 89 -12.84 21.27 -4.19
C HIS A 89 -13.20 21.01 -2.72
N VAL A 90 -13.59 22.04 -1.96
CA VAL A 90 -14.01 21.88 -0.55
C VAL A 90 -15.51 21.61 -0.49
N ILE A 91 -15.87 20.35 -0.19
CA ILE A 91 -17.26 19.87 -0.13
C ILE A 91 -17.84 19.84 1.29
N GLY A 92 -17.00 19.88 2.33
CA GLY A 92 -17.45 19.89 3.73
C GLY A 92 -16.53 20.71 4.62
N ARG A 93 -17.06 21.26 5.70
CA ARG A 93 -16.34 22.07 6.70
C ARG A 93 -16.89 21.78 8.08
N ALA A 94 -16.03 21.54 9.06
CA ALA A 94 -16.43 21.39 10.46
C ALA A 94 -15.37 21.94 11.43
N PRO A 95 -15.77 22.67 12.47
CA PRO A 95 -14.86 23.07 13.54
C PRO A 95 -14.52 21.88 14.41
N TYR A 96 -13.34 21.91 15.02
CA TYR A 96 -12.96 20.89 15.99
C TYR A 96 -12.13 21.46 17.13
N ILE A 97 -12.22 20.80 18.29
CA ILE A 97 -11.31 20.96 19.40
C ILE A 97 -10.58 19.63 19.58
N VAL A 98 -9.27 19.65 19.68
CA VAL A 98 -8.47 18.46 19.96
C VAL A 98 -7.71 18.67 21.27
N GLY A 99 -7.69 17.62 22.09
CA GLY A 99 -6.92 17.59 23.32
C GLY A 99 -6.57 16.17 23.71
N GLN A 100 -5.76 16.01 24.72
CA GLN A 100 -5.38 14.73 25.29
C GLN A 100 -6.00 14.59 26.67
N GLY A 101 -6.33 13.35 27.04
CA GLY A 101 -6.89 13.05 28.35
C GLY A 101 -6.67 11.58 28.73
N MET A 102 -7.13 11.25 29.93
CA MET A 102 -7.13 9.88 30.43
C MET A 102 -8.54 9.53 30.88
N VAL A 103 -9.08 8.48 30.29
CA VAL A 103 -10.36 7.92 30.71
C VAL A 103 -10.12 6.93 31.83
N THR A 104 -10.91 7.03 32.90
CA THR A 104 -10.84 6.14 34.05
C THR A 104 -12.19 5.52 34.37
N ARG A 105 -12.21 4.20 34.65
CA ARG A 105 -13.35 3.49 35.23
C ARG A 105 -12.85 2.55 36.33
N GLY A 106 -13.18 2.86 37.56
CA GLY A 106 -12.65 2.11 38.70
C GLY A 106 -11.12 2.20 38.79
N LYS A 107 -10.45 1.04 38.62
CA LYS A 107 -8.97 0.95 38.61
C LYS A 107 -8.39 0.98 37.18
N ALA A 108 -9.21 0.85 36.16
CA ALA A 108 -8.76 0.84 34.78
C ALA A 108 -8.57 2.27 34.25
N VAL A 109 -7.45 2.48 33.55
CA VAL A 109 -7.06 3.78 32.99
C VAL A 109 -6.61 3.60 31.53
N SER A 110 -7.01 4.51 30.67
CA SER A 110 -6.54 4.54 29.28
C SER A 110 -6.29 5.98 28.84
N GLY A 111 -5.15 6.25 28.21
CA GLY A 111 -4.91 7.51 27.51
C GLY A 111 -5.82 7.63 26.30
N VAL A 112 -6.37 8.80 26.07
CA VAL A 112 -7.27 9.06 24.94
C VAL A 112 -6.98 10.40 24.29
N MET A 113 -7.23 10.46 23.00
CA MET A 113 -7.36 11.72 22.26
C MET A 113 -8.83 12.13 22.31
N VAL A 114 -9.06 13.35 22.76
CA VAL A 114 -10.40 13.93 22.85
C VAL A 114 -10.65 14.80 21.65
N ARG A 115 -11.77 14.60 20.98
CA ARG A 115 -12.21 15.46 19.87
C ARG A 115 -13.58 16.03 20.17
N GLY A 116 -13.64 17.36 20.33
CA GLY A 116 -14.88 18.12 20.40
C GLY A 116 -15.39 18.38 18.98
N ILE A 117 -16.65 18.04 18.72
CA ILE A 117 -17.30 18.12 17.40
C ILE A 117 -18.68 18.78 17.50
N LEU A 118 -19.14 19.35 16.39
CA LEU A 118 -20.55 19.68 16.17
C LEU A 118 -21.17 18.56 15.34
N PRO A 119 -22.09 17.75 15.86
CA PRO A 119 -22.65 16.60 15.13
C PRO A 119 -23.21 16.94 13.74
N SER A 120 -23.88 18.08 13.59
CA SER A 120 -24.45 18.55 12.32
C SER A 120 -23.39 18.81 11.24
N GLU A 121 -22.25 19.35 11.62
CA GLU A 121 -21.16 19.69 10.71
C GLU A 121 -20.21 18.50 10.51
N GLU A 122 -20.04 17.66 11.55
CA GLU A 122 -19.17 16.51 11.53
C GLU A 122 -19.55 15.50 10.45
N GLN A 123 -20.85 15.29 10.22
CA GLN A 123 -21.37 14.40 9.16
C GLN A 123 -20.92 14.83 7.76
N GLN A 124 -20.56 16.10 7.56
CA GLN A 124 -20.07 16.59 6.26
C GLN A 124 -18.59 16.27 6.02
N VAL A 125 -17.81 16.01 7.07
CA VAL A 125 -16.35 15.89 6.98
C VAL A 125 -15.79 14.54 7.41
N SER A 126 -16.62 13.71 8.08
CA SER A 126 -16.19 12.40 8.57
C SER A 126 -17.28 11.34 8.42
N GLU A 127 -16.88 10.09 8.52
CA GLU A 127 -17.77 8.93 8.39
C GLU A 127 -18.15 8.31 9.75
N PHE A 128 -17.89 9.00 10.87
CA PHE A 128 -18.25 8.47 12.20
C PHE A 128 -19.72 8.13 12.34
N GLY A 129 -20.60 8.93 11.69
CA GLY A 129 -22.05 8.72 11.74
C GLY A 129 -22.49 7.38 11.15
N SER A 130 -21.86 6.94 10.06
CA SER A 130 -22.16 5.66 9.40
C SER A 130 -21.51 4.45 10.10
N HIS A 131 -20.52 4.69 10.96
CA HIS A 131 -19.76 3.66 11.68
C HIS A 131 -20.16 3.54 13.16
N MET A 132 -21.33 4.05 13.54
CA MET A 132 -21.87 3.85 14.88
C MET A 132 -22.35 2.41 15.05
N VAL A 133 -21.88 1.74 16.11
CA VAL A 133 -22.32 0.38 16.51
C VAL A 133 -23.51 0.48 17.44
N GLU A 134 -23.46 1.43 18.40
CA GLU A 134 -24.53 1.69 19.35
C GLU A 134 -24.67 3.18 19.58
N GLY A 135 -25.90 3.66 19.79
CA GLY A 135 -26.20 5.08 20.00
C GLY A 135 -26.13 5.93 18.73
N SER A 136 -25.92 7.24 18.89
CA SER A 136 -25.87 8.20 17.77
C SER A 136 -24.97 9.39 18.11
N LEU A 137 -24.33 10.00 17.10
CA LEU A 137 -23.61 11.26 17.23
C LEU A 137 -24.54 12.42 17.67
N ASP A 138 -25.81 12.40 17.27
CA ASP A 138 -26.80 13.42 17.61
C ASP A 138 -27.15 13.44 19.11
N ALA A 139 -26.79 12.39 19.84
CA ALA A 139 -26.92 12.35 21.30
C ALA A 139 -25.87 13.23 22.03
N LEU A 140 -24.84 13.72 21.33
CA LEU A 140 -23.87 14.70 21.85
C LEU A 140 -24.46 16.09 21.93
N LYS A 141 -25.28 16.36 22.93
CA LYS A 141 -25.93 17.66 23.14
C LYS A 141 -25.04 18.57 24.00
N PRO A 142 -25.05 19.89 23.75
CA PRO A 142 -24.31 20.86 24.59
C PRO A 142 -24.73 20.77 26.05
N GLY A 143 -23.78 20.75 26.97
CA GLY A 143 -24.03 20.73 28.41
C GLY A 143 -24.46 19.38 28.98
N SER A 144 -24.68 18.36 28.16
CA SER A 144 -25.07 17.02 28.64
C SER A 144 -23.88 16.19 29.12
N PHE A 145 -22.64 16.59 28.76
CA PHE A 145 -21.44 15.82 28.99
C PHE A 145 -21.56 14.36 28.50
N GLY A 146 -22.17 14.19 27.33
CA GLY A 146 -22.18 12.95 26.59
C GLY A 146 -20.84 12.69 25.92
N ILE A 147 -20.47 11.43 25.82
CA ILE A 147 -19.24 11.01 25.15
C ILE A 147 -19.52 9.81 24.27
N VAL A 148 -18.95 9.81 23.07
CA VAL A 148 -18.92 8.67 22.15
C VAL A 148 -17.52 8.12 22.15
N ILE A 149 -17.40 6.80 22.29
CA ILE A 149 -16.12 6.10 22.45
C ILE A 149 -15.92 5.04 21.38
N GLY A 150 -14.69 4.70 21.08
CA GLY A 150 -14.40 3.60 20.15
C GLY A 150 -14.64 2.23 20.77
N SER A 151 -14.96 1.23 19.94
CA SER A 151 -15.36 -0.11 20.35
C SER A 151 -14.26 -0.85 21.13
N ALA A 152 -12.99 -0.69 20.76
CA ALA A 152 -11.88 -1.29 21.47
C ALA A 152 -11.68 -0.66 22.87
N LEU A 153 -11.91 0.65 23.02
CA LEU A 153 -11.89 1.31 24.33
C LEU A 153 -13.07 0.86 25.19
N ALA A 154 -14.26 0.73 24.59
CA ALA A 154 -15.45 0.23 25.27
C ALA A 154 -15.21 -1.18 25.85
N TRP A 155 -14.66 -2.08 25.03
CA TRP A 155 -14.30 -3.44 25.46
C TRP A 155 -13.23 -3.44 26.54
N LYS A 156 -12.15 -2.67 26.37
CA LYS A 156 -11.03 -2.59 27.32
C LYS A 156 -11.44 -2.12 28.71
N LEU A 157 -12.40 -1.18 28.77
CA LEU A 157 -12.87 -0.59 30.03
C LEU A 157 -14.22 -1.17 30.49
N ASP A 158 -14.75 -2.17 29.78
CA ASP A 158 -16.05 -2.78 30.04
C ASP A 158 -17.17 -1.74 30.11
N LEU A 159 -17.24 -0.83 29.10
CA LEU A 159 -18.19 0.26 28.96
C LEU A 159 -19.26 -0.08 27.94
N SER A 160 -20.49 0.29 28.22
CA SER A 160 -21.65 0.24 27.33
C SER A 160 -22.35 1.60 27.28
N VAL A 161 -23.27 1.79 26.35
CA VAL A 161 -24.09 2.99 26.29
C VAL A 161 -24.87 3.14 27.62
N GLY A 162 -24.86 4.35 28.18
CA GLY A 162 -25.38 4.65 29.52
C GLY A 162 -24.36 4.51 30.66
N SER A 163 -23.21 3.89 30.45
CA SER A 163 -22.14 3.81 31.47
C SER A 163 -21.54 5.18 31.75
N GLN A 164 -21.10 5.38 32.98
CA GLN A 164 -20.36 6.59 33.37
C GLN A 164 -18.86 6.32 33.41
N LEU A 165 -18.09 7.28 32.91
CA LEU A 165 -16.63 7.30 32.98
C LEU A 165 -16.15 8.69 33.47
N SER A 166 -14.93 8.75 33.97
CA SER A 166 -14.28 10.02 34.33
C SER A 166 -13.16 10.30 33.33
N LEU A 167 -13.18 11.51 32.77
CA LEU A 167 -12.11 12.00 31.91
C LEU A 167 -11.23 12.96 32.72
N LEU A 168 -9.96 12.63 32.78
CA LEU A 168 -8.91 13.42 33.44
C LEU A 168 -8.10 14.14 32.37
N ILE A 169 -7.89 15.44 32.54
CA ILE A 169 -7.04 16.26 31.65
C ILE A 169 -5.78 16.66 32.39
N PRO A 170 -4.60 16.33 31.81
CA PRO A 170 -3.31 16.66 32.43
C PRO A 170 -3.07 18.19 32.56
N GLU A 171 -3.61 18.95 31.62
CA GLU A 171 -3.54 20.41 31.63
C GLU A 171 -4.42 20.98 32.74
N GLY A 172 -3.88 21.01 33.94
CA GLY A 172 -4.58 21.41 35.15
C GLY A 172 -4.58 22.93 35.40
N LEU A 173 -5.36 23.36 36.40
CA LEU A 173 -5.27 24.69 36.94
C LEU A 173 -3.95 24.83 37.71
N ALA A 174 -3.15 25.84 37.37
CA ALA A 174 -2.05 26.26 38.21
C ALA A 174 -2.63 26.86 39.53
N THR A 175 -2.45 26.14 40.62
CA THR A 175 -2.85 26.61 41.95
C THR A 175 -1.61 26.88 42.75
N PRO A 176 -1.70 27.69 43.85
CA PRO A 176 -0.55 27.93 44.74
C PRO A 176 0.05 26.65 45.36
N VAL A 177 -0.68 25.52 45.31
CA VAL A 177 -0.27 24.22 45.85
C VAL A 177 0.26 23.26 44.75
N GLY A 178 0.27 23.71 43.48
CA GLY A 178 0.70 22.91 42.33
C GLY A 178 -0.36 22.81 41.23
N ILE A 179 -0.07 22.04 40.19
CA ILE A 179 -0.98 21.82 39.08
C ILE A 179 -1.99 20.75 39.51
N MET A 180 -3.26 21.10 39.65
CA MET A 180 -4.34 20.14 39.90
C MET A 180 -4.97 19.69 38.58
N PRO A 181 -4.94 18.39 38.24
CA PRO A 181 -5.57 17.87 37.05
C PRO A 181 -7.10 18.08 37.14
N ARG A 182 -7.71 18.36 35.99
CA ARG A 182 -9.15 18.49 35.92
C ARG A 182 -9.76 17.14 35.61
N PHE A 183 -10.85 16.83 36.26
CA PHE A 183 -11.65 15.65 35.92
C PHE A 183 -13.13 16.01 35.79
N LYS A 184 -13.77 15.36 34.84
CA LYS A 184 -15.21 15.50 34.63
C LYS A 184 -15.81 14.12 34.34
N ARG A 185 -17.01 13.89 34.87
CA ARG A 185 -17.77 12.68 34.53
C ARG A 185 -18.52 12.88 33.24
N PHE A 186 -18.50 11.86 32.42
CA PHE A 186 -19.19 11.76 31.15
C PHE A 186 -20.07 10.52 31.13
N THR A 187 -21.16 10.57 30.38
CA THR A 187 -22.03 9.43 30.12
C THR A 187 -21.79 8.96 28.68
N VAL A 188 -21.52 7.69 28.49
CA VAL A 188 -21.37 7.10 27.16
C VAL A 188 -22.72 7.13 26.45
N VAL A 189 -22.82 7.86 25.33
CA VAL A 189 -24.02 8.01 24.54
C VAL A 189 -23.96 7.30 23.20
N GLY A 190 -22.80 6.73 22.86
CA GLY A 190 -22.62 5.93 21.66
C GLY A 190 -21.25 5.27 21.59
N ILE A 191 -21.17 4.24 20.78
CA ILE A 191 -19.95 3.46 20.51
C ILE A 191 -19.78 3.39 19.00
N PHE A 192 -18.60 3.77 18.49
CA PHE A 192 -18.25 3.66 17.08
C PHE A 192 -17.21 2.57 16.85
N ARG A 193 -17.12 2.08 15.60
CA ARG A 193 -16.08 1.16 15.14
C ARG A 193 -15.61 1.60 13.75
N MET A 194 -14.37 2.05 13.66
CA MET A 194 -13.75 2.45 12.40
C MET A 194 -12.87 1.34 11.81
N ASP A 195 -12.79 0.19 12.49
CA ASP A 195 -11.88 -0.91 12.17
C ASP A 195 -10.41 -0.47 12.08
N MET A 196 -10.06 0.54 12.86
CA MET A 196 -8.70 1.03 13.09
C MET A 196 -8.43 1.06 14.60
N TYR A 197 -7.63 0.12 15.08
CA TYR A 197 -7.37 -0.04 16.51
C TYR A 197 -6.90 1.24 17.20
N GLU A 198 -6.07 2.04 16.52
CA GLU A 198 -5.55 3.31 17.05
C GLU A 198 -6.68 4.29 17.37
N TYR A 199 -7.69 4.39 16.51
CA TYR A 199 -8.85 5.24 16.76
C TYR A 199 -9.86 4.57 17.67
N ASP A 200 -10.15 3.29 17.45
CA ASP A 200 -11.12 2.54 18.26
C ASP A 200 -10.68 2.38 19.71
N SER A 201 -9.37 2.43 20.02
CA SER A 201 -8.84 2.28 21.37
C SER A 201 -8.52 3.59 22.08
N ALA A 202 -8.35 4.69 21.33
CA ALA A 202 -7.82 5.92 21.90
C ALA A 202 -8.56 7.20 21.52
N LEU A 203 -9.50 7.18 20.57
CA LEU A 203 -10.28 8.37 20.21
C LEU A 203 -11.63 8.38 20.96
N VAL A 204 -11.96 9.56 21.53
CA VAL A 204 -13.28 9.84 22.09
C VAL A 204 -13.84 11.13 21.52
N LEU A 205 -15.13 11.15 21.24
CA LEU A 205 -15.85 12.29 20.70
C LEU A 205 -16.79 12.88 21.74
N MET A 206 -16.88 14.19 21.80
CA MET A 206 -17.82 14.90 22.65
C MET A 206 -18.34 16.16 21.95
N ASN A 207 -19.37 16.78 22.52
CA ASN A 207 -19.85 18.04 21.97
C ASN A 207 -18.78 19.14 22.04
N LEU A 208 -18.72 19.99 21.00
CA LEU A 208 -17.73 21.06 20.86
C LEU A 208 -17.75 22.02 22.07
N ASP A 209 -18.96 22.42 22.53
CA ASP A 209 -19.11 23.33 23.65
C ASP A 209 -18.67 22.71 24.97
N ASP A 210 -18.87 21.41 25.16
CA ASP A 210 -18.40 20.68 26.33
C ASP A 210 -16.88 20.54 26.33
N ALA A 211 -16.29 20.31 25.13
CA ALA A 211 -14.84 20.31 24.94
C ALA A 211 -14.23 21.70 25.21
N ALA A 212 -14.86 22.77 24.69
CA ALA A 212 -14.42 24.15 24.91
C ALA A 212 -14.38 24.51 26.41
N LYS A 213 -15.41 24.11 27.17
CA LYS A 213 -15.43 24.28 28.63
C LYS A 213 -14.36 23.47 29.32
N LEU A 214 -14.13 22.23 28.88
CA LEU A 214 -13.20 21.30 29.49
C LEU A 214 -11.73 21.76 29.30
N TYR A 215 -11.39 22.23 28.09
CA TYR A 215 -10.04 22.72 27.72
C TYR A 215 -9.88 24.24 27.94
N GLN A 216 -10.90 24.95 28.44
CA GLN A 216 -10.91 26.41 28.67
C GLN A 216 -10.62 27.23 27.41
N MET A 217 -11.11 26.77 26.28
CA MET A 217 -10.94 27.45 25.00
C MET A 217 -11.91 28.62 24.78
N GLN A 218 -12.88 28.82 25.70
CA GLN A 218 -13.92 29.85 25.58
C GLN A 218 -14.64 29.74 24.20
N ASP A 219 -14.59 30.80 23.40
CA ASP A 219 -15.19 30.85 22.05
C ASP A 219 -14.22 30.44 20.94
N GLN A 220 -13.10 29.79 21.29
CA GLN A 220 -12.08 29.32 20.35
C GLN A 220 -12.26 27.84 20.03
N VAL A 221 -11.77 27.46 18.85
CA VAL A 221 -11.63 26.06 18.42
C VAL A 221 -10.18 25.78 18.04
N SER A 222 -9.77 24.53 18.01
CA SER A 222 -8.40 24.18 17.60
C SER A 222 -8.17 24.45 16.11
N GLY A 223 -9.24 24.38 15.29
CA GLY A 223 -9.17 24.65 13.88
C GLY A 223 -10.44 24.23 13.13
N LEU A 224 -10.34 24.30 11.82
CA LEU A 224 -11.38 23.92 10.88
C LEU A 224 -10.91 22.71 10.07
N ARG A 225 -11.75 21.67 10.00
CA ARG A 225 -11.54 20.48 9.18
C ARG A 225 -12.26 20.66 7.85
N LEU A 226 -11.61 20.27 6.77
CA LEU A 226 -12.14 20.35 5.43
C LEU A 226 -12.17 18.96 4.79
N LYS A 227 -13.28 18.64 4.14
CA LYS A 227 -13.43 17.49 3.25
C LYS A 227 -13.30 17.96 1.81
N LEU A 228 -12.52 17.28 1.01
CA LEU A 228 -12.33 17.54 -0.42
C LEU A 228 -13.07 16.47 -1.24
N ASP A 229 -13.38 16.81 -2.47
CA ASP A 229 -13.92 15.88 -3.47
C ASP A 229 -12.83 14.90 -3.98
N ASP A 230 -11.56 15.36 -4.02
CA ASP A 230 -10.41 14.54 -4.40
C ASP A 230 -9.30 14.67 -3.34
N LEU A 231 -8.81 13.54 -2.88
CA LEU A 231 -7.77 13.42 -1.86
C LEU A 231 -6.38 13.70 -2.37
N ASP A 232 -6.13 13.41 -3.64
CA ASP A 232 -4.79 13.55 -4.25
C ASP A 232 -4.38 15.00 -4.45
N ILE A 233 -5.35 15.90 -4.53
CA ILE A 233 -5.12 17.34 -4.62
C ILE A 233 -5.01 18.04 -3.25
N ALA A 234 -5.18 17.32 -2.13
CA ALA A 234 -5.15 17.93 -0.79
C ALA A 234 -3.89 18.77 -0.51
N PRO A 235 -2.66 18.37 -0.88
CA PRO A 235 -1.49 19.20 -0.71
C PRO A 235 -1.55 20.53 -1.48
N GLN A 236 -2.11 20.51 -2.70
CA GLN A 236 -2.24 21.69 -3.56
C GLN A 236 -3.32 22.62 -3.02
N VAL A 237 -4.45 22.05 -2.58
CA VAL A 237 -5.56 22.81 -1.95
C VAL A 237 -5.10 23.43 -0.64
N ALA A 238 -4.38 22.69 0.22
CA ALA A 238 -3.84 23.22 1.46
C ALA A 238 -2.92 24.41 1.20
N ALA A 239 -1.98 24.29 0.26
CA ALA A 239 -1.08 25.39 -0.11
C ALA A 239 -1.83 26.62 -0.66
N SER A 240 -2.86 26.41 -1.49
CA SER A 240 -3.69 27.50 -2.02
C SER A 240 -4.49 28.22 -0.94
N ILE A 241 -5.03 27.47 0.03
CA ILE A 241 -5.76 28.03 1.18
C ILE A 241 -4.82 28.82 2.05
N GLU A 242 -3.65 28.27 2.41
CA GLU A 242 -2.64 28.96 3.21
C GLU A 242 -2.21 30.28 2.57
N GLN A 243 -1.96 30.28 1.26
CA GLN A 243 -1.62 31.50 0.51
C GLN A 243 -2.75 32.53 0.50
N SER A 244 -4.01 32.09 0.41
CA SER A 244 -5.17 32.99 0.38
C SER A 244 -5.53 33.61 1.72
N LEU A 245 -5.28 32.88 2.81
CA LEU A 245 -5.61 33.33 4.18
C LEU A 245 -4.52 34.21 4.80
N GLY A 246 -3.27 34.08 4.32
CA GLY A 246 -2.12 34.86 4.80
C GLY A 246 -1.38 34.21 5.98
N PRO A 247 -0.32 34.87 6.52
CA PRO A 247 0.66 34.24 7.40
C PRO A 247 0.15 33.89 8.80
N ASN A 248 -1.03 34.37 9.16
CA ASN A 248 -1.63 34.07 10.48
C ASN A 248 -2.29 32.69 10.51
N TYR A 249 -2.45 32.03 9.36
CA TYR A 249 -3.09 30.74 9.25
C TYR A 249 -2.13 29.75 8.61
N TYR A 250 -2.25 28.49 9.01
CA TYR A 250 -1.58 27.39 8.35
C TYR A 250 -2.60 26.31 7.95
N ALA A 251 -2.37 25.68 6.82
CA ALA A 251 -3.16 24.57 6.34
C ALA A 251 -2.29 23.31 6.25
N ARG A 252 -2.71 22.25 6.90
CA ARG A 252 -2.04 20.94 6.85
C ARG A 252 -2.93 19.96 6.12
N ASP A 253 -2.37 19.28 5.16
CA ASP A 253 -3.02 18.17 4.50
C ASP A 253 -2.73 16.85 5.23
N TRP A 254 -3.56 15.85 4.98
CA TRP A 254 -3.45 14.52 5.56
C TRP A 254 -2.08 13.86 5.35
N SER A 255 -1.40 14.15 4.22
CA SER A 255 -0.12 13.55 3.89
C SER A 255 1.04 14.11 4.72
N ARG A 256 0.93 15.35 5.17
CA ARG A 256 1.90 15.97 6.12
C ARG A 256 1.68 15.48 7.54
N GLU A 257 0.42 15.31 7.95
CA GLU A 257 0.08 14.85 9.30
C GLU A 257 0.53 13.40 9.53
N HIS A 258 0.37 12.54 8.51
CA HIS A 258 0.79 11.13 8.54
C HIS A 258 1.99 10.83 7.62
N GLY A 259 2.83 11.82 7.34
CA GLY A 259 3.94 11.74 6.38
C GLY A 259 4.92 10.59 6.62
N ASN A 260 5.14 10.22 7.88
CA ASN A 260 6.01 9.08 8.23
C ASN A 260 5.40 7.75 7.78
N PHE A 261 4.08 7.58 7.92
CA PHE A 261 3.37 6.38 7.52
C PHE A 261 3.43 6.20 5.99
N PHE A 262 3.07 7.23 5.22
CA PHE A 262 3.11 7.16 3.75
C PHE A 262 4.52 7.05 3.20
N ARG A 263 5.52 7.64 3.89
CA ARG A 263 6.93 7.43 3.55
C ARG A 263 7.34 5.98 3.79
N ALA A 264 6.90 5.37 4.88
CA ALA A 264 7.16 3.95 5.16
C ALA A 264 6.56 3.04 4.08
N LEU A 265 5.30 3.24 3.68
CA LEU A 265 4.67 2.50 2.58
C LEU A 265 5.44 2.65 1.25
N LYS A 266 5.91 3.87 0.93
CA LYS A 266 6.71 4.10 -0.28
C LYS A 266 8.06 3.39 -0.22
N ILE A 267 8.72 3.40 0.92
CA ILE A 267 10.00 2.69 1.14
C ILE A 267 9.77 1.19 1.03
N GLU A 268 8.72 0.66 1.64
CA GLU A 268 8.34 -0.75 1.57
C GLU A 268 8.08 -1.19 0.13
N LYS A 269 7.27 -0.46 -0.64
CA LYS A 269 7.04 -0.73 -2.07
C LYS A 269 8.35 -0.74 -2.87
N THR A 270 9.23 0.21 -2.61
CA THR A 270 10.54 0.28 -3.28
C THR A 270 11.43 -0.89 -2.89
N ALA A 271 11.49 -1.26 -1.60
CA ALA A 271 12.27 -2.39 -1.11
C ALA A 271 11.76 -3.71 -1.71
N MET A 272 10.45 -3.92 -1.73
CA MET A 272 9.83 -5.10 -2.35
C MET A 272 10.16 -5.18 -3.84
N PHE A 273 10.06 -4.06 -4.57
CA PHE A 273 10.46 -4.02 -5.98
C PHE A 273 11.92 -4.43 -6.19
N VAL A 274 12.84 -3.92 -5.36
CA VAL A 274 14.27 -4.27 -5.45
C VAL A 274 14.52 -5.75 -5.15
N ILE A 275 13.90 -6.29 -4.09
CA ILE A 275 14.02 -7.70 -3.72
C ILE A 275 13.49 -8.60 -4.85
N LEU A 276 12.31 -8.27 -5.37
CA LEU A 276 11.69 -9.04 -6.43
C LEU A 276 12.47 -8.95 -7.75
N LEU A 277 13.04 -7.78 -8.07
CA LEU A 277 13.95 -7.62 -9.22
C LEU A 277 15.19 -8.50 -9.07
N LEU A 278 15.72 -8.63 -7.85
CA LEU A 278 16.85 -9.52 -7.55
C LEU A 278 16.46 -10.98 -7.80
N ILE A 279 15.26 -11.42 -7.43
CA ILE A 279 14.74 -12.76 -7.72
C ILE A 279 14.67 -13.01 -9.23
N VAL A 280 14.14 -12.06 -10.01
CA VAL A 280 14.13 -12.15 -11.49
C VAL A 280 15.56 -12.23 -12.03
N THR A 281 16.47 -11.43 -11.49
CA THR A 281 17.89 -11.47 -11.89
C THR A 281 18.51 -12.85 -11.64
N VAL A 282 18.24 -13.48 -10.50
CA VAL A 282 18.69 -14.85 -10.21
C VAL A 282 18.10 -15.85 -11.21
N ALA A 283 16.80 -15.71 -11.55
CA ALA A 283 16.19 -16.54 -12.59
C ALA A 283 16.86 -16.35 -13.95
N MET A 284 17.31 -15.14 -14.30
CA MET A 284 18.05 -14.86 -15.52
C MET A 284 19.46 -15.47 -15.51
N PHE A 285 20.14 -15.52 -14.36
CA PHE A 285 21.38 -16.27 -14.21
C PHE A 285 21.21 -17.78 -14.49
N ASN A 286 20.06 -18.34 -14.09
CA ASN A 286 19.71 -19.73 -14.43
C ASN A 286 19.61 -19.90 -15.95
N VAL A 287 19.01 -18.94 -16.67
CA VAL A 287 18.94 -18.94 -18.14
C VAL A 287 20.33 -18.90 -18.76
N VAL A 288 21.25 -18.05 -18.25
CA VAL A 288 22.66 -18.01 -18.71
C VAL A 288 23.31 -19.37 -18.55
N SER A 289 23.22 -19.97 -17.37
CA SER A 289 23.81 -21.29 -17.07
C SER A 289 23.24 -22.38 -17.99
N THR A 290 21.92 -22.38 -18.16
CA THR A 290 21.21 -23.31 -19.07
C THR A 290 21.69 -23.16 -20.51
N LEU A 291 21.75 -21.95 -21.04
CA LEU A 291 22.20 -21.70 -22.41
C LEU A 291 23.66 -22.08 -22.60
N VAL A 292 24.54 -21.91 -21.59
CA VAL A 292 25.94 -22.37 -21.63
C VAL A 292 26.02 -23.90 -21.73
N VAL A 293 25.16 -24.61 -20.99
CA VAL A 293 25.09 -26.10 -21.09
C VAL A 293 24.59 -26.51 -22.47
N VAL A 294 23.54 -25.88 -22.99
CA VAL A 294 23.03 -26.14 -24.34
C VAL A 294 24.12 -25.91 -25.42
N VAL A 295 24.86 -24.80 -25.32
CA VAL A 295 25.98 -24.52 -26.23
C VAL A 295 27.06 -25.61 -26.15
N THR A 296 27.35 -26.11 -24.94
CA THR A 296 28.37 -27.14 -24.74
C THR A 296 27.94 -28.47 -25.32
N GLU A 297 26.71 -28.90 -25.14
CA GLU A 297 26.15 -30.13 -25.73
C GLU A 297 26.02 -30.05 -27.26
N LYS A 298 25.79 -28.84 -27.79
CA LYS A 298 25.66 -28.61 -29.22
C LYS A 298 26.96 -28.25 -29.95
N ARG A 299 28.13 -28.47 -29.33
CA ARG A 299 29.43 -28.15 -29.93
C ARG A 299 29.66 -28.84 -31.26
N ALA A 300 29.29 -30.12 -31.39
CA ALA A 300 29.45 -30.88 -32.63
C ALA A 300 28.52 -30.31 -33.73
N ASP A 301 27.25 -30.02 -33.41
CA ASP A 301 26.32 -29.43 -34.36
C ASP A 301 26.80 -28.05 -34.83
N ILE A 302 27.37 -27.24 -33.91
CA ILE A 302 27.98 -25.94 -34.21
C ILE A 302 29.18 -26.10 -35.16
N ALA A 303 30.04 -27.08 -34.89
CA ALA A 303 31.21 -27.35 -35.72
C ALA A 303 30.81 -27.76 -37.14
N ILE A 304 29.81 -28.64 -37.32
CA ILE A 304 29.26 -29.03 -38.60
C ILE A 304 28.69 -27.83 -39.35
N LEU A 305 27.89 -26.97 -38.68
CA LEU A 305 27.34 -25.77 -39.31
C LEU A 305 28.45 -24.80 -39.77
N ARG A 306 29.51 -24.69 -39.00
CA ARG A 306 30.65 -23.83 -39.35
C ARG A 306 31.49 -24.39 -40.52
N THR A 307 31.67 -25.72 -40.61
CA THR A 307 32.31 -26.35 -41.77
C THR A 307 31.49 -26.21 -43.04
N LEU A 308 30.14 -26.18 -42.93
CA LEU A 308 29.22 -25.88 -43.99
C LEU A 308 29.15 -24.40 -44.40
N GLY A 309 29.95 -23.53 -43.76
CA GLY A 309 30.06 -22.11 -44.13
C GLY A 309 29.29 -21.13 -43.25
N ALA A 310 28.66 -21.57 -42.14
CA ALA A 310 28.00 -20.65 -41.22
C ALA A 310 29.00 -19.70 -40.54
N SER A 311 28.75 -18.40 -40.59
CA SER A 311 29.60 -17.40 -39.96
C SER A 311 29.48 -17.44 -38.42
N PRO A 312 30.52 -16.97 -37.67
CA PRO A 312 30.40 -16.81 -36.22
C PRO A 312 29.18 -15.96 -35.79
N ARG A 313 28.84 -14.94 -36.60
CA ARG A 313 27.67 -14.07 -36.37
C ARG A 313 26.35 -14.84 -36.54
N SER A 314 26.27 -15.78 -37.51
CA SER A 314 25.08 -16.63 -37.69
C SER A 314 24.91 -17.58 -36.53
N ILE A 315 26.00 -18.18 -36.02
CA ILE A 315 25.93 -19.05 -34.80
C ILE A 315 25.47 -18.22 -33.59
N MET A 316 26.01 -17.02 -33.40
CA MET A 316 25.56 -16.12 -32.36
C MET A 316 24.06 -15.80 -32.49
N GLY A 317 23.61 -15.52 -33.74
CA GLY A 317 22.19 -15.26 -34.03
C GLY A 317 21.26 -16.41 -33.67
N ILE A 318 21.67 -17.68 -33.91
CA ILE A 318 20.90 -18.87 -33.57
C ILE A 318 20.66 -18.98 -32.05
N PHE A 319 21.73 -18.83 -31.25
CA PHE A 319 21.62 -18.93 -29.80
C PHE A 319 20.95 -17.71 -29.17
N LEU A 320 21.14 -16.52 -29.76
CA LEU A 320 20.39 -15.34 -29.37
C LEU A 320 18.90 -15.51 -29.63
N ALA A 321 18.50 -16.05 -30.81
CA ALA A 321 17.12 -16.35 -31.11
C ALA A 321 16.52 -17.37 -30.14
N HIS A 322 17.29 -18.43 -29.79
CA HIS A 322 16.85 -19.42 -28.81
C HIS A 322 16.61 -18.81 -27.42
N GLY A 323 17.58 -18.05 -26.90
CA GLY A 323 17.43 -17.38 -25.59
C GLY A 323 16.33 -16.33 -25.58
N SER A 324 16.16 -15.58 -26.72
CA SER A 324 15.06 -14.62 -26.86
C SER A 324 13.69 -15.31 -26.82
N VAL A 325 13.52 -16.46 -27.44
CA VAL A 325 12.27 -17.23 -27.39
C VAL A 325 11.97 -17.68 -25.95
N VAL A 326 12.95 -18.19 -25.22
CA VAL A 326 12.79 -18.58 -23.83
C VAL A 326 12.38 -17.36 -22.97
N GLY A 327 13.06 -16.22 -23.14
CA GLY A 327 12.74 -14.98 -22.44
C GLY A 327 11.35 -14.44 -22.78
N ILE A 328 11.00 -14.37 -24.06
CA ILE A 328 9.67 -13.86 -24.51
C ILE A 328 8.55 -14.77 -24.02
N VAL A 329 8.67 -16.08 -24.22
CA VAL A 329 7.63 -17.04 -23.80
C VAL A 329 7.47 -17.02 -22.28
N GLY A 330 8.58 -17.05 -21.52
CA GLY A 330 8.55 -16.98 -20.06
C GLY A 330 7.91 -15.68 -19.57
N THR A 331 8.23 -14.55 -20.20
CA THR A 331 7.64 -13.25 -19.85
C THR A 331 6.15 -13.19 -20.18
N LEU A 332 5.72 -13.62 -21.38
CA LEU A 332 4.32 -13.57 -21.77
C LEU A 332 3.46 -14.48 -20.87
N VAL A 333 3.92 -15.72 -20.65
CA VAL A 333 3.19 -16.66 -19.78
C VAL A 333 3.19 -16.15 -18.34
N GLY A 334 4.34 -15.66 -17.83
CA GLY A 334 4.46 -15.12 -16.49
C GLY A 334 3.59 -13.89 -16.27
N THR A 335 3.53 -12.97 -17.23
CA THR A 335 2.65 -11.81 -17.20
C THR A 335 1.18 -12.22 -17.21
N GLY A 336 0.80 -13.14 -18.09
CA GLY A 336 -0.58 -13.65 -18.15
C GLY A 336 -1.01 -14.34 -16.85
N CYS A 337 -0.17 -15.24 -16.32
CA CYS A 337 -0.42 -15.89 -15.03
C CYS A 337 -0.44 -14.89 -13.86
N GLY A 338 0.46 -13.89 -13.87
CA GLY A 338 0.52 -12.86 -12.85
C GLY A 338 -0.74 -12.00 -12.80
N ILE A 339 -1.24 -11.57 -13.97
CA ILE A 339 -2.49 -10.82 -14.07
C ILE A 339 -3.67 -11.68 -13.59
N LEU A 340 -3.77 -12.92 -14.06
CA LEU A 340 -4.85 -13.83 -13.66
C LEU A 340 -4.82 -14.09 -12.14
N LEU A 341 -3.65 -14.31 -11.58
CA LEU A 341 -3.50 -14.52 -10.14
C LEU A 341 -3.84 -13.26 -9.36
N ALA A 342 -3.37 -12.10 -9.77
CA ALA A 342 -3.64 -10.82 -9.11
C ALA A 342 -5.14 -10.48 -9.10
N LEU A 343 -5.85 -10.73 -10.21
CA LEU A 343 -7.29 -10.47 -10.30
C LEU A 343 -8.15 -11.47 -9.51
N ASN A 344 -7.60 -12.63 -9.12
CA ASN A 344 -8.34 -13.68 -8.42
C ASN A 344 -7.73 -14.03 -7.06
N VAL A 345 -6.80 -13.22 -6.56
CA VAL A 345 -6.06 -13.55 -5.32
C VAL A 345 -6.99 -13.73 -4.13
N GLU A 346 -7.99 -12.89 -4.00
CA GLU A 346 -9.02 -12.94 -2.96
C GLU A 346 -9.77 -14.29 -2.98
N THR A 347 -10.31 -14.67 -4.13
CA THR A 347 -11.01 -15.95 -4.32
C THR A 347 -10.10 -17.15 -4.03
N ILE A 348 -8.84 -17.06 -4.45
CA ILE A 348 -7.86 -18.13 -4.24
C ILE A 348 -7.51 -18.27 -2.75
N VAL A 349 -7.30 -17.14 -2.05
CA VAL A 349 -6.98 -17.14 -0.63
C VAL A 349 -8.17 -17.69 0.17
N HIS A 350 -9.39 -17.24 -0.08
CA HIS A 350 -10.59 -17.79 0.54
C HIS A 350 -10.76 -19.29 0.27
N GLY A 351 -10.46 -19.74 -0.95
CA GLY A 351 -10.48 -21.17 -1.28
C GLY A 351 -9.47 -21.99 -0.47
N ILE A 352 -8.27 -21.43 -0.26
CA ILE A 352 -7.21 -22.07 0.54
C ILE A 352 -7.59 -22.06 2.03
N GLU A 353 -8.10 -20.94 2.55
CA GLU A 353 -8.58 -20.82 3.94
C GLU A 353 -9.67 -21.84 4.25
N HIS A 354 -10.63 -22.01 3.32
CA HIS A 354 -11.68 -23.00 3.46
C HIS A 354 -11.13 -24.43 3.42
N LEU A 355 -10.14 -24.71 2.57
CA LEU A 355 -9.52 -26.05 2.47
C LEU A 355 -8.75 -26.44 3.73
N PHE A 356 -8.04 -25.46 4.34
CA PHE A 356 -7.21 -25.71 5.54
C PHE A 356 -7.94 -25.39 6.85
N SER A 357 -9.19 -24.90 6.80
CA SER A 357 -9.98 -24.47 7.95
C SER A 357 -9.21 -23.49 8.86
N THR A 358 -8.43 -22.61 8.27
CA THR A 358 -7.55 -21.65 8.96
C THR A 358 -7.68 -20.29 8.27
N SER A 359 -7.92 -19.22 9.02
CA SER A 359 -7.82 -17.88 8.50
C SER A 359 -6.36 -17.40 8.53
N PHE A 360 -5.81 -17.03 7.38
CA PHE A 360 -4.45 -16.49 7.30
C PHE A 360 -4.38 -15.05 7.81
N ILE A 361 -5.48 -14.32 7.66
CA ILE A 361 -5.59 -12.94 8.13
C ILE A 361 -6.53 -12.98 9.32
N ALA A 362 -5.98 -12.78 10.53
CA ALA A 362 -6.79 -12.62 11.73
C ALA A 362 -7.41 -11.21 11.67
N PRO A 363 -8.75 -11.09 11.56
CA PRO A 363 -9.42 -9.78 11.49
C PRO A 363 -9.09 -8.89 12.69
N ASP A 364 -8.82 -9.51 13.83
CA ASP A 364 -8.50 -8.82 15.08
C ASP A 364 -7.10 -8.16 15.09
N VAL A 365 -6.20 -8.56 14.19
CA VAL A 365 -4.81 -8.06 14.14
C VAL A 365 -4.59 -7.11 12.98
N TYR A 366 -5.15 -7.43 11.82
CA TYR A 366 -4.87 -6.68 10.58
C TYR A 366 -6.02 -5.77 10.14
N PHE A 367 -7.20 -5.86 10.78
CA PHE A 367 -8.40 -5.06 10.48
C PHE A 367 -8.86 -5.12 9.00
N ILE A 368 -8.36 -6.09 8.25
CA ILE A 368 -8.68 -6.35 6.86
C ILE A 368 -9.20 -7.78 6.79
N SER A 369 -10.45 -7.94 6.40
CA SER A 369 -11.11 -9.26 6.30
C SER A 369 -10.75 -10.00 5.01
N GLU A 370 -10.22 -9.29 4.02
CA GLU A 370 -9.97 -9.76 2.66
C GLU A 370 -8.58 -9.29 2.21
N LEU A 371 -7.93 -10.06 1.35
CA LEU A 371 -6.62 -9.68 0.81
C LEU A 371 -6.84 -8.76 -0.41
N PRO A 372 -6.77 -7.43 -0.27
CA PRO A 372 -7.05 -6.54 -1.38
C PRO A 372 -5.97 -6.65 -2.46
N SER A 373 -6.38 -6.59 -3.72
CA SER A 373 -5.47 -6.54 -4.86
C SER A 373 -5.86 -5.43 -5.80
N ASP A 374 -4.93 -4.53 -6.11
CA ASP A 374 -5.13 -3.44 -7.08
C ASP A 374 -4.05 -3.52 -8.17
N LEU A 375 -4.46 -3.98 -9.36
CA LEU A 375 -3.56 -4.20 -10.48
C LEU A 375 -3.30 -2.89 -11.22
N HIS A 376 -2.08 -2.36 -11.11
CA HIS A 376 -1.65 -1.20 -11.88
C HIS A 376 -0.94 -1.63 -13.17
N TRP A 377 -1.48 -1.20 -14.31
CA TRP A 377 -0.88 -1.49 -15.63
C TRP A 377 0.55 -0.95 -15.78
N SER A 378 0.89 0.15 -15.10
CA SER A 378 2.25 0.67 -15.04
C SER A 378 3.24 -0.33 -14.46
N ASP A 379 2.85 -1.04 -13.39
CA ASP A 379 3.68 -2.04 -12.74
C ASP A 379 3.83 -3.27 -13.64
N VAL A 380 2.74 -3.71 -14.28
CA VAL A 380 2.77 -4.83 -15.26
C VAL A 380 3.73 -4.51 -16.42
N MET A 381 3.62 -3.31 -17.01
CA MET A 381 4.50 -2.90 -18.12
C MET A 381 5.96 -2.78 -17.68
N MET A 382 6.21 -2.23 -16.50
CA MET A 382 7.56 -2.09 -15.95
C MET A 382 8.21 -3.46 -15.70
N VAL A 383 7.50 -4.36 -15.04
CA VAL A 383 7.96 -5.72 -14.74
C VAL A 383 8.22 -6.51 -16.02
N SER A 384 7.26 -6.52 -16.94
CA SER A 384 7.35 -7.25 -18.20
C SER A 384 8.48 -6.70 -19.07
N GLY A 385 8.61 -5.38 -19.17
CA GLY A 385 9.67 -4.71 -19.93
C GLY A 385 11.06 -4.98 -19.34
N ALA A 386 11.22 -4.84 -18.02
CA ALA A 386 12.48 -5.15 -17.35
C ALA A 386 12.88 -6.63 -17.54
N SER A 387 11.92 -7.54 -17.41
CA SER A 387 12.15 -8.98 -17.59
C SER A 387 12.54 -9.33 -19.04
N LEU A 388 11.92 -8.72 -20.03
CA LEU A 388 12.31 -8.89 -21.44
C LEU A 388 13.73 -8.39 -21.70
N ILE A 389 14.08 -7.20 -21.19
CA ILE A 389 15.43 -6.64 -21.34
C ILE A 389 16.46 -7.57 -20.68
N LEU A 390 16.22 -7.98 -19.44
CA LEU A 390 17.12 -8.90 -18.73
C LEU A 390 17.22 -10.25 -19.44
N GLY A 391 16.10 -10.78 -19.99
CA GLY A 391 16.09 -12.03 -20.75
C GLY A 391 16.95 -11.95 -22.02
N LEU A 392 16.85 -10.85 -22.76
CA LEU A 392 17.69 -10.60 -23.94
C LEU A 392 19.17 -10.45 -23.58
N LEU A 393 19.48 -9.72 -22.51
CA LEU A 393 20.85 -9.53 -22.02
C LEU A 393 21.46 -10.88 -21.56
N SER A 394 20.70 -11.73 -20.89
CA SER A 394 21.16 -13.03 -20.42
C SER A 394 21.57 -13.97 -21.55
N ALA A 395 20.96 -13.84 -22.72
CA ALA A 395 21.28 -14.64 -23.90
C ALA A 395 22.57 -14.22 -24.61
N LEU A 396 23.07 -12.98 -24.40
CA LEU A 396 24.23 -12.43 -25.10
C LEU A 396 25.53 -13.21 -24.80
N TYR A 397 25.81 -13.48 -23.53
CA TYR A 397 27.05 -14.16 -23.13
C TYR A 397 27.12 -15.58 -23.68
N PRO A 398 26.12 -16.46 -23.54
CA PRO A 398 26.17 -17.79 -24.12
C PRO A 398 26.23 -17.77 -25.65
N ALA A 399 25.51 -16.86 -26.32
CA ALA A 399 25.56 -16.74 -27.77
C ALA A 399 26.94 -16.30 -28.27
N TRP A 400 27.59 -15.38 -27.58
CA TRP A 400 28.97 -15.00 -27.87
C TRP A 400 29.96 -16.19 -27.68
N ARG A 401 29.80 -16.98 -26.63
CA ARG A 401 30.59 -18.16 -26.37
C ARG A 401 30.40 -19.22 -27.47
N ALA A 402 29.18 -19.42 -27.94
CA ALA A 402 28.87 -20.32 -29.07
C ALA A 402 29.57 -19.90 -30.37
N ALA A 403 29.65 -18.59 -30.64
CA ALA A 403 30.33 -18.05 -31.83
C ALA A 403 31.85 -18.30 -31.82
N LYS A 404 32.47 -18.51 -30.65
CA LYS A 404 33.92 -18.77 -30.49
C LYS A 404 34.32 -20.26 -30.58
N VAL A 405 33.37 -21.18 -30.73
CA VAL A 405 33.69 -22.61 -30.86
C VAL A 405 34.52 -22.86 -32.13
N GLN A 406 35.67 -23.47 -31.97
CA GLN A 406 36.57 -23.81 -33.09
C GLN A 406 36.18 -25.20 -33.65
N PRO A 407 35.90 -25.32 -34.96
CA PRO A 407 35.45 -26.59 -35.57
C PRO A 407 36.46 -27.73 -35.41
N ALA A 408 37.77 -27.40 -35.54
CA ALA A 408 38.81 -28.39 -35.48
C ALA A 408 38.93 -29.05 -34.08
N GLU A 409 38.76 -28.29 -33.01
CA GLU A 409 38.78 -28.83 -31.66
C GLU A 409 37.54 -29.63 -31.31
N ALA A 410 36.37 -29.15 -31.77
CA ALA A 410 35.10 -29.79 -31.45
C ALA A 410 34.92 -31.16 -32.11
N LEU A 411 35.51 -31.37 -33.31
CA LEU A 411 35.42 -32.62 -34.04
C LEU A 411 36.56 -33.63 -33.69
N ARG A 412 37.58 -33.19 -32.96
CA ARG A 412 38.71 -34.04 -32.53
C ARG A 412 38.38 -34.91 -31.30
N TYR A 413 37.41 -34.54 -30.51
CA TYR A 413 37.05 -35.19 -29.24
C TYR A 413 35.77 -36.06 -29.34
N GLU A 414 35.27 -36.34 -30.53
CA GLU A 414 34.34 -37.47 -30.85
C GLU A 414 35.17 -38.67 -31.35
#